data_a71978b6621c2b20f6fd926b4ee9ed57
#
_entry.id   a71978b6621c2b20f6fd926b4ee9ed57
#
_cell.length_a   1.000
_cell.length_b   1.000
_cell.length_c   1.000
_cell.angle_alpha   90.00
_cell.angle_beta   90.00
_cell.angle_gamma   90.00
#
_symmetry.space_group_name_H-M   'P 1'
#
loop_
_entity.id
_entity.type
_entity.pdbx_description
1 polymer ?
#
loop_
_entity_poly.entity_id
_entity_poly.type
_entity_poly.pdbx_seq_one_letter_code
_entity_poly.pdbx_strand_id
1 'polypeptide(L)'
;MTEKAPEGLPDVSRWQKPLEELACVNPGCIRFGQKGAGNLTVRKGKGSRWRMLRCSACKAEFSERKGTALFGSQLSPEKFIAVAEHLKEQGGVRATARLLGVSTTTVTRIGLLSGSHARELHEQVAQKLEVDEVQMDEKWNFVKKSRSTASRKKTRQPGTEISGTT
;
A
#
# COMPACT_ATOMS: atom_id res chain seq x y z
N MET A 1 14.35 -19.58 29.39
CA MET A 1 15.42 -18.68 28.89
C MET A 1 14.77 -17.74 27.89
N THR A 2 14.44 -16.54 28.33
CA THR A 2 13.87 -15.47 27.47
C THR A 2 15.04 -14.79 26.78
N GLU A 3 15.22 -15.08 25.51
CA GLU A 3 16.22 -14.43 24.66
C GLU A 3 15.85 -12.95 24.52
N LYS A 4 16.66 -12.10 25.12
CA LYS A 4 16.50 -10.64 25.09
C LYS A 4 16.68 -10.17 23.66
N ALA A 5 15.68 -9.45 23.11
CA ALA A 5 15.79 -8.85 21.79
C ALA A 5 17.02 -7.92 21.72
N PRO A 6 17.72 -7.86 20.57
CA PRO A 6 18.89 -6.99 20.42
C PRO A 6 18.51 -5.53 20.68
N GLU A 7 19.30 -4.86 21.52
CA GLU A 7 19.12 -3.44 21.86
C GLU A 7 19.19 -2.57 20.60
N GLY A 8 18.16 -1.75 20.37
CA GLY A 8 18.10 -0.78 19.28
C GLY A 8 17.01 -1.03 18.22
N LEU A 9 16.28 -2.14 18.26
CA LEU A 9 15.11 -2.32 17.40
C LEU A 9 13.85 -1.74 18.08
N PRO A 10 13.00 -1.04 17.34
CA PRO A 10 11.73 -0.55 17.88
C PRO A 10 10.89 -1.73 18.38
N ASP A 11 10.24 -1.55 19.52
CA ASP A 11 9.30 -2.55 20.04
C ASP A 11 8.15 -2.75 19.04
N VAL A 12 8.15 -3.91 18.42
CA VAL A 12 7.14 -4.29 17.40
C VAL A 12 6.05 -5.18 17.99
N SER A 13 6.15 -5.50 19.28
CA SER A 13 5.22 -6.42 19.94
C SER A 13 3.77 -5.92 19.87
N ARG A 14 3.54 -4.62 19.99
CA ARG A 14 2.23 -3.98 19.88
C ARG A 14 1.56 -4.14 18.49
N TRP A 15 2.34 -4.47 17.46
CA TRP A 15 1.84 -4.67 16.10
C TRP A 15 1.68 -6.14 15.73
N GLN A 16 2.14 -7.03 16.60
CA GLN A 16 1.98 -8.46 16.43
C GLN A 16 0.64 -8.88 17.02
N LYS A 17 -0.26 -9.29 16.14
CA LYS A 17 -1.56 -9.80 16.58
C LYS A 17 -1.40 -11.14 17.31
N PRO A 18 -2.22 -11.42 18.31
CA PRO A 18 -2.34 -12.77 18.87
C PRO A 18 -2.60 -13.80 17.78
N LEU A 19 -2.09 -15.03 17.93
CA LEU A 19 -2.29 -16.07 16.91
C LEU A 19 -3.75 -16.42 16.70
N GLU A 20 -4.57 -16.22 17.71
CA GLU A 20 -6.02 -16.44 17.69
C GLU A 20 -6.75 -15.48 16.75
N GLU A 21 -6.20 -14.29 16.53
CA GLU A 21 -6.76 -13.30 15.60
C GLU A 21 -6.33 -13.53 14.14
N LEU A 22 -5.38 -14.41 13.93
CA LEU A 22 -4.85 -14.74 12.61
C LEU A 22 -5.53 -15.99 12.04
N ALA A 23 -5.61 -16.06 10.73
CA ALA A 23 -6.19 -17.18 10.01
C ALA A 23 -5.23 -17.71 8.95
N CYS A 24 -5.42 -18.97 8.55
CA CYS A 24 -4.69 -19.53 7.41
C CYS A 24 -5.09 -18.80 6.12
N VAL A 25 -4.10 -18.37 5.34
CA VAL A 25 -4.28 -17.59 4.08
C VAL A 25 -4.18 -18.46 2.82
N ASN A 26 -4.09 -19.78 2.97
CA ASN A 26 -4.07 -20.70 1.85
C ASN A 26 -5.50 -21.11 1.47
N PRO A 27 -6.01 -20.73 0.28
CA PRO A 27 -7.38 -21.06 -0.14
C PRO A 27 -7.69 -22.57 -0.17
N GLY A 28 -6.68 -23.40 -0.43
CA GLY A 28 -6.82 -24.86 -0.42
C GLY A 28 -6.81 -25.51 0.98
N CYS A 29 -6.81 -24.72 2.05
CA CYS A 29 -6.79 -25.22 3.41
C CYS A 29 -8.21 -25.36 3.99
N ILE A 30 -8.52 -26.50 4.63
CA ILE A 30 -9.80 -26.70 5.34
C ILE A 30 -10.03 -25.68 6.47
N ARG A 31 -8.96 -25.01 6.95
CA ARG A 31 -8.98 -23.96 7.96
C ARG A 31 -8.75 -22.56 7.36
N PHE A 32 -8.98 -22.42 6.06
CA PHE A 32 -8.84 -21.12 5.39
C PHE A 32 -9.78 -20.08 6.03
N GLY A 33 -9.24 -18.91 6.35
CA GLY A 33 -10.01 -17.78 6.91
C GLY A 33 -10.50 -17.98 8.36
N GLN A 34 -10.35 -19.16 8.97
CA GLN A 34 -10.82 -19.43 10.34
C GLN A 34 -9.84 -18.86 11.36
N LYS A 35 -10.29 -17.88 12.14
CA LYS A 35 -9.56 -17.34 13.30
C LYS A 35 -9.80 -18.24 14.52
N GLY A 36 -8.83 -18.27 15.44
CA GLY A 36 -8.95 -19.05 16.68
C GLY A 36 -8.92 -20.56 16.50
N ALA A 37 -8.62 -21.07 15.31
CA ALA A 37 -8.62 -22.51 15.02
C ALA A 37 -7.41 -23.26 15.60
N GLY A 38 -6.47 -22.60 16.28
CA GLY A 38 -5.29 -23.20 16.91
C GLY A 38 -4.31 -23.87 15.93
N ASN A 39 -4.49 -23.67 14.65
CA ASN A 39 -3.71 -24.33 13.59
C ASN A 39 -2.48 -23.56 13.13
N LEU A 40 -2.19 -22.40 13.74
CA LEU A 40 -1.06 -21.56 13.39
C LEU A 40 0.05 -21.65 14.45
N THR A 41 1.28 -21.80 13.98
CA THR A 41 2.48 -21.80 14.82
C THR A 41 3.53 -20.84 14.25
N VAL A 42 4.32 -20.21 15.13
CA VAL A 42 5.44 -19.38 14.72
C VAL A 42 6.61 -20.28 14.33
N ARG A 43 7.00 -20.24 13.06
CA ARG A 43 8.11 -21.03 12.55
C ARG A 43 9.45 -20.31 12.66
N LYS A 44 9.48 -19.03 12.25
CA LYS A 44 10.67 -18.18 12.27
C LYS A 44 10.28 -16.76 12.69
N GLY A 45 11.27 -16.00 13.17
CA GLY A 45 11.06 -14.59 13.48
C GLY A 45 10.44 -14.35 14.86
N LYS A 46 10.54 -15.30 15.78
CA LYS A 46 10.22 -15.06 17.20
C LYS A 46 11.18 -13.97 17.70
N GLY A 47 10.62 -12.79 18.03
CA GLY A 47 11.42 -11.60 18.39
C GLY A 47 11.89 -10.75 17.19
N SER A 48 11.60 -11.12 15.95
CA SER A 48 11.89 -10.30 14.78
C SER A 48 10.72 -9.36 14.43
N ARG A 49 10.99 -8.39 13.55
CA ARG A 49 10.01 -7.38 13.11
C ARG A 49 8.71 -7.96 12.57
N TRP A 50 8.72 -9.19 12.05
CA TRP A 50 7.54 -9.94 11.60
C TRP A 50 7.78 -11.44 11.70
N ARG A 51 6.72 -12.15 12.01
CA ARG A 51 6.77 -13.60 12.17
C ARG A 51 6.43 -14.31 10.86
N MET A 52 7.10 -15.44 10.66
CA MET A 52 6.69 -16.45 9.68
C MET A 52 5.84 -17.48 10.39
N LEU A 53 4.65 -17.68 9.90
CA LEU A 53 3.66 -18.60 10.44
C LEU A 53 3.62 -19.88 9.61
N ARG A 54 3.29 -20.98 10.24
CA ARG A 54 3.03 -22.26 9.57
C ARG A 54 1.68 -22.78 10.02
N CYS A 55 0.86 -23.17 9.05
CA CYS A 55 -0.39 -23.86 9.31
C CYS A 55 -0.14 -25.37 9.56
N SER A 56 -0.64 -25.93 10.66
CA SER A 56 -0.51 -27.35 10.98
C SER A 56 -1.36 -28.25 10.06
N ALA A 57 -2.49 -27.73 9.55
CA ALA A 57 -3.40 -28.47 8.69
C ALA A 57 -2.86 -28.63 7.24
N CYS A 58 -2.48 -27.53 6.58
CA CYS A 58 -2.02 -27.57 5.18
C CYS A 58 -0.50 -27.43 5.02
N LYS A 59 0.26 -27.27 6.10
CA LYS A 59 1.72 -27.10 6.13
C LYS A 59 2.24 -25.83 5.41
N ALA A 60 1.35 -24.99 4.89
CA ALA A 60 1.73 -23.75 4.24
C ALA A 60 2.44 -22.79 5.21
N GLU A 61 3.50 -22.17 4.74
CA GLU A 61 4.24 -21.13 5.46
C GLU A 61 3.96 -19.76 4.84
N PHE A 62 3.70 -18.77 5.66
CA PHE A 62 3.39 -17.41 5.20
C PHE A 62 3.76 -16.37 6.26
N SER A 63 3.97 -15.14 5.82
CA SER A 63 4.18 -14.02 6.72
C SER A 63 2.87 -13.63 7.42
N GLU A 64 2.93 -13.26 8.70
CA GLU A 64 1.78 -12.72 9.44
C GLU A 64 1.15 -11.48 8.78
N ARG A 65 1.91 -10.79 7.92
CA ARG A 65 1.45 -9.60 7.16
C ARG A 65 0.73 -9.93 5.87
N LYS A 66 0.72 -11.20 5.45
CA LYS A 66 0.02 -11.60 4.23
C LYS A 66 -1.48 -11.30 4.38
N GLY A 67 -2.07 -10.67 3.39
CA GLY A 67 -3.46 -10.19 3.45
C GLY A 67 -3.61 -8.82 4.14
N THR A 68 -2.53 -8.10 4.38
CA THR A 68 -2.55 -6.70 4.87
C THR A 68 -1.80 -5.79 3.92
N ALA A 69 -2.11 -4.49 3.96
CA ALA A 69 -1.39 -3.48 3.17
C ALA A 69 0.11 -3.40 3.49
N LEU A 70 0.52 -3.89 4.66
CA LEU A 70 1.93 -3.95 5.10
C LEU A 70 2.73 -5.07 4.42
N PHE A 71 2.07 -6.00 3.73
CA PHE A 71 2.76 -7.11 3.06
C PHE A 71 3.72 -6.59 1.98
N GLY A 72 4.97 -7.05 2.03
CA GLY A 72 6.04 -6.60 1.14
C GLY A 72 6.65 -5.24 1.47
N SER A 73 6.21 -4.56 2.54
CA SER A 73 6.85 -3.32 3.02
C SER A 73 8.03 -3.63 3.95
N GLN A 74 9.14 -2.91 3.76
CA GLN A 74 10.31 -2.95 4.67
C GLN A 74 10.22 -1.90 5.79
N LEU A 75 9.25 -0.99 5.72
CA LEU A 75 9.05 0.02 6.75
C LEU A 75 8.47 -0.57 8.03
N SER A 76 8.73 0.11 9.13
CA SER A 76 8.00 -0.16 10.37
C SER A 76 6.51 0.16 10.18
N PRO A 77 5.62 -0.52 10.91
CA PRO A 77 4.19 -0.25 10.82
C PRO A 77 3.84 1.22 11.10
N GLU A 78 4.51 1.84 12.08
CA GLU A 78 4.30 3.25 12.43
C GLU A 78 4.61 4.17 11.25
N LYS A 79 5.77 4.00 10.61
CA LYS A 79 6.13 4.80 9.43
C LYS A 79 5.20 4.56 8.25
N PHE A 80 4.75 3.32 8.07
CA PHE A 80 3.79 3.00 7.03
C PHE A 80 2.46 3.71 7.26
N ILE A 81 1.93 3.63 8.49
CA ILE A 81 0.69 4.28 8.88
C ILE A 81 0.81 5.80 8.75
N ALA A 82 1.88 6.40 9.27
CA ALA A 82 2.10 7.84 9.15
C ALA A 82 2.11 8.30 7.69
N VAL A 83 2.74 7.55 6.78
CA VAL A 83 2.70 7.87 5.34
C VAL A 83 1.27 7.79 4.79
N ALA A 84 0.52 6.74 5.15
CA ALA A 84 -0.86 6.56 4.69
C ALA A 84 -1.78 7.68 5.23
N GLU A 85 -1.63 8.09 6.48
CA GLU A 85 -2.36 9.20 7.10
C GLU A 85 -2.06 10.53 6.40
N HIS A 86 -0.78 10.85 6.16
CA HIS A 86 -0.44 12.06 5.41
C HIS A 86 -1.02 12.09 4.00
N LEU A 87 -1.06 10.94 3.32
CA LEU A 87 -1.67 10.84 1.99
C LEU A 87 -3.19 10.99 2.05
N LYS A 88 -3.84 10.44 3.09
CA LYS A 88 -5.28 10.58 3.34
C LYS A 88 -5.67 12.05 3.54
N GLU A 89 -4.87 12.81 4.28
CA GLU A 89 -5.04 14.26 4.49
C GLU A 89 -4.59 15.10 3.28
N GLN A 90 -4.53 14.49 2.10
CA GLN A 90 -4.15 15.13 0.84
C GLN A 90 -2.71 15.71 0.83
N GLY A 91 -1.86 15.23 1.70
CA GLY A 91 -0.44 15.56 1.70
C GLY A 91 0.22 15.17 0.39
N GLY A 92 0.90 16.10 -0.27
CA GLY A 92 1.62 15.81 -1.51
C GLY A 92 2.78 14.85 -1.27
N VAL A 93 3.05 13.95 -2.23
CA VAL A 93 4.11 12.91 -2.14
C VAL A 93 5.47 13.49 -1.71
N ARG A 94 5.88 14.64 -2.26
CA ARG A 94 7.15 15.27 -1.92
C ARG A 94 7.17 15.83 -0.50
N ALA A 95 6.05 16.40 -0.05
CA ALA A 95 5.92 16.92 1.31
C ALA A 95 5.98 15.78 2.34
N THR A 96 5.19 14.73 2.13
CA THR A 96 5.18 13.52 2.96
C THR A 96 6.57 12.88 3.06
N ALA A 97 7.27 12.76 1.93
CA ALA A 97 8.63 12.21 1.88
C ALA A 97 9.60 13.00 2.77
N ARG A 98 9.57 14.33 2.70
CA ARG A 98 10.42 15.21 3.53
C ARG A 98 10.07 15.14 5.01
N LEU A 99 8.78 15.18 5.35
CA LEU A 99 8.31 15.18 6.74
C LEU A 99 8.66 13.88 7.46
N LEU A 100 8.51 12.74 6.78
CA LEU A 100 8.69 11.43 7.39
C LEU A 100 10.08 10.81 7.14
N GLY A 101 10.96 11.52 6.42
CA GLY A 101 12.31 11.04 6.13
C GLY A 101 12.32 9.75 5.32
N VAL A 102 11.45 9.65 4.32
CA VAL A 102 11.37 8.51 3.39
C VAL A 102 11.51 8.97 1.93
N SER A 103 11.85 8.08 1.01
CA SER A 103 11.93 8.44 -0.40
C SER A 103 10.54 8.68 -1.01
N THR A 104 10.46 9.53 -2.02
CA THR A 104 9.21 9.77 -2.79
C THR A 104 8.68 8.48 -3.42
N THR A 105 9.58 7.62 -3.90
CA THR A 105 9.23 6.30 -4.43
C THR A 105 8.56 5.43 -3.37
N THR A 106 9.06 5.46 -2.13
CA THR A 106 8.45 4.74 -1.00
C THR A 106 7.05 5.27 -0.70
N VAL A 107 6.85 6.59 -0.68
CA VAL A 107 5.53 7.21 -0.46
C VAL A 107 4.56 6.78 -1.55
N THR A 108 4.96 6.86 -2.83
CA THR A 108 4.12 6.42 -3.96
C THR A 108 3.76 4.94 -3.85
N ARG A 109 4.74 4.08 -3.53
CA ARG A 109 4.51 2.64 -3.35
C ARG A 109 3.50 2.36 -2.22
N ILE A 110 3.63 3.06 -1.09
CA ILE A 110 2.68 2.90 0.03
C ILE A 110 1.28 3.36 -0.39
N GLY A 111 1.16 4.48 -1.09
CA GLY A 111 -0.12 4.95 -1.62
C GLY A 111 -0.80 3.90 -2.52
N LEU A 112 -0.05 3.28 -3.43
CA LEU A 112 -0.56 2.22 -4.30
C LEU A 112 -0.95 0.95 -3.51
N LEU A 113 -0.13 0.51 -2.56
CA LEU A 113 -0.42 -0.67 -1.73
C LEU A 113 -1.66 -0.43 -0.85
N SER A 114 -1.75 0.74 -0.23
CA SER A 114 -2.92 1.09 0.61
C SER A 114 -4.18 1.22 -0.23
N GLY A 115 -4.09 1.83 -1.42
CA GLY A 115 -5.21 2.00 -2.33
C GLY A 115 -5.74 0.68 -2.88
N SER A 116 -4.86 -0.25 -3.28
CA SER A 116 -5.29 -1.59 -3.73
C SER A 116 -5.95 -2.38 -2.61
N HIS A 117 -5.36 -2.36 -1.41
CA HIS A 117 -5.92 -3.05 -0.26
C HIS A 117 -7.28 -2.45 0.18
N ALA A 118 -7.40 -1.13 0.16
CA ALA A 118 -8.66 -0.44 0.44
C ALA A 118 -9.76 -0.81 -0.57
N ARG A 119 -9.40 -0.93 -1.85
CA ARG A 119 -10.33 -1.40 -2.89
C ARG A 119 -10.83 -2.81 -2.61
N GLU A 120 -9.92 -3.74 -2.33
CA GLU A 120 -10.27 -5.13 -2.01
C GLU A 120 -11.22 -5.20 -0.79
N LEU A 121 -10.94 -4.43 0.26
CA LEU A 121 -11.79 -4.35 1.44
C LEU A 121 -13.16 -3.73 1.11
N HIS A 122 -13.18 -2.65 0.32
CA HIS A 122 -14.42 -2.01 -0.10
C HIS A 122 -15.30 -2.98 -0.92
N GLU A 123 -14.72 -3.71 -1.86
CA GLU A 123 -15.43 -4.69 -2.66
C GLU A 123 -16.02 -5.85 -1.81
N GLN A 124 -15.37 -6.19 -0.70
CA GLN A 124 -15.89 -7.20 0.23
C GLN A 124 -17.01 -6.68 1.13
N VAL A 125 -16.92 -5.43 1.58
CA VAL A 125 -17.86 -4.84 2.54
C VAL A 125 -19.08 -4.22 1.84
N ALA A 126 -18.86 -3.58 0.68
CA ALA A 126 -19.89 -2.85 -0.07
C ALA A 126 -20.73 -3.76 -0.98
N GLN A 127 -20.92 -5.02 -0.61
CA GLN A 127 -21.79 -5.95 -1.36
C GLN A 127 -23.22 -5.92 -0.82
N LYS A 128 -24.20 -5.88 -1.73
CA LYS A 128 -25.64 -5.98 -1.42
C LYS A 128 -26.09 -4.95 -0.37
N LEU A 129 -25.63 -3.70 -0.54
CA LEU A 129 -26.10 -2.62 0.31
C LEU A 129 -27.56 -2.30 -0.07
N GLU A 130 -28.47 -2.48 0.87
CA GLU A 130 -29.83 -1.93 0.79
C GLU A 130 -29.74 -0.49 1.29
N VAL A 131 -29.90 0.47 0.39
CA VAL A 131 -29.80 1.90 0.71
C VAL A 131 -31.14 2.57 0.35
N ASP A 132 -31.72 3.27 1.31
CA ASP A 132 -32.95 4.04 1.11
C ASP A 132 -32.64 5.38 0.40
N GLU A 133 -31.45 5.93 0.61
CA GLU A 133 -31.02 7.21 0.03
C GLU A 133 -29.53 7.17 -0.33
N VAL A 134 -29.18 7.69 -1.51
CA VAL A 134 -27.78 7.85 -1.96
C VAL A 134 -27.50 9.33 -2.18
N GLN A 135 -26.55 9.87 -1.40
CA GLN A 135 -26.02 11.21 -1.62
C GLN A 135 -24.68 11.09 -2.37
N MET A 136 -24.60 11.73 -3.54
CA MET A 136 -23.38 11.77 -4.34
C MET A 136 -22.79 13.18 -4.29
N ASP A 137 -21.56 13.28 -3.78
CA ASP A 137 -20.80 14.51 -3.78
C ASP A 137 -19.73 14.47 -4.88
N GLU A 138 -19.64 15.55 -5.66
CA GLU A 138 -18.63 15.65 -6.72
C GLU A 138 -17.29 16.07 -6.15
N LYS A 139 -16.30 15.16 -6.20
CA LYS A 139 -14.92 15.51 -5.89
C LYS A 139 -14.20 16.05 -7.12
N TRP A 140 -14.06 17.37 -7.21
CA TRP A 140 -13.26 18.00 -8.26
C TRP A 140 -11.76 17.75 -8.03
N ASN A 141 -11.16 16.94 -8.89
CA ASN A 141 -9.72 16.74 -8.95
C ASN A 141 -9.15 17.48 -10.17
N PHE A 142 -8.40 18.55 -9.93
CA PHE A 142 -7.62 19.19 -10.99
C PHE A 142 -6.40 18.33 -11.32
N VAL A 143 -6.51 17.51 -12.34
CA VAL A 143 -5.34 16.90 -12.97
C VAL A 143 -4.65 17.96 -13.79
N LYS A 144 -3.61 18.59 -13.25
CA LYS A 144 -2.74 19.48 -14.01
C LYS A 144 -2.08 18.65 -15.11
N LYS A 145 -2.65 18.71 -16.32
CA LYS A 145 -2.05 18.09 -17.49
C LYS A 145 -0.64 18.66 -17.63
N SER A 146 0.39 17.87 -17.37
CA SER A 146 1.76 18.23 -17.71
C SER A 146 1.76 18.64 -19.18
N ARG A 147 2.12 19.88 -19.48
CA ARG A 147 2.41 20.28 -20.85
C ARG A 147 3.58 19.41 -21.31
N SER A 148 3.26 18.30 -21.99
CA SER A 148 4.24 17.65 -22.84
C SER A 148 4.75 18.74 -23.75
N THR A 149 6.06 18.93 -23.78
CA THR A 149 6.77 19.78 -24.73
C THR A 149 6.34 19.36 -26.13
N ALA A 150 5.26 19.94 -26.61
CA ALA A 150 4.89 19.86 -28.00
C ALA A 150 6.04 20.50 -28.74
N SER A 151 6.86 19.69 -29.36
CA SER A 151 7.91 20.10 -30.31
C SER A 151 7.27 21.08 -31.26
N ARG A 152 7.63 22.35 -31.12
CA ARG A 152 7.25 23.44 -32.00
C ARG A 152 7.95 23.19 -33.33
N LYS A 153 7.33 22.41 -34.21
CA LYS A 153 7.73 22.32 -35.60
C LYS A 153 7.65 23.75 -36.17
N LYS A 154 8.81 24.36 -36.30
CA LYS A 154 9.01 25.66 -37.00
C LYS A 154 8.69 25.41 -38.46
N THR A 155 7.48 25.67 -38.89
CA THR A 155 7.10 25.70 -40.29
C THR A 155 7.85 26.83 -40.95
N ARG A 156 8.86 26.48 -41.73
CA ARG A 156 9.62 27.36 -42.59
C ARG A 156 8.67 27.74 -43.74
N GLN A 157 8.20 28.95 -43.79
CA GLN A 157 7.47 29.47 -44.93
C GLN A 157 8.42 29.58 -46.12
N PRO A 158 8.03 29.13 -47.32
CA PRO A 158 8.82 29.34 -48.51
C PRO A 158 8.81 30.83 -48.89
N GLY A 159 10.01 31.36 -49.11
CA GLY A 159 10.21 32.74 -49.52
C GLY A 159 9.55 33.06 -50.85
N THR A 160 8.80 34.11 -50.92
CA THR A 160 8.29 34.72 -52.13
C THR A 160 9.47 35.43 -52.82
N GLU A 161 9.94 34.86 -53.93
CA GLU A 161 10.84 35.56 -54.83
C GLU A 161 10.04 36.64 -55.57
N ILE A 162 10.39 37.85 -55.32
CA ILE A 162 9.92 38.97 -56.12
C ILE A 162 10.94 39.20 -57.23
N SER A 163 10.61 38.75 -58.44
CA SER A 163 11.30 39.12 -59.65
C SER A 163 10.95 40.56 -60.01
N GLY A 164 11.90 41.46 -59.91
CA GLY A 164 11.84 42.81 -60.41
C GLY A 164 12.62 42.90 -61.69
N THR A 165 11.89 43.09 -62.80
CA THR A 165 12.39 43.43 -64.13
C THR A 165 12.56 44.94 -64.19
N THR A 166 13.74 45.44 -64.52
CA THR A 166 14.04 46.40 -65.59
C THR A 166 15.50 46.86 -65.46
#